data_b9e319ae57afa4893d34e579a9262f31
#
_entry.id   b9e319ae57afa4893d34e579a9262f31
#
_cell.length_a   1.000
_cell.length_b   1.000
_cell.length_c   1.000
_cell.angle_alpha   90.00
_cell.angle_beta   90.00
_cell.angle_gamma   90.00
#
_symmetry.space_group_name_H-M   'P 1'
#
loop_
_entity.id
_entity.type
_entity.pdbx_description
1 polymer ?
#
loop_
_entity_poly.entity_id
_entity_poly.type
_entity_poly.pdbx_seq_one_letter_code
_entity_poly.pdbx_strand_id
1 'polypeptide(L)'
;VNPGVMVPELITKITGIDSEMIRNAPNFEQVSKKIEEFLKDRVFVAHNARFDYGFLKAEFARLGLKVNLKTLCSVKLSRHLYPQFKSHGLSAIIKRFDLPIANRHRALDDAEMIAEFFIRTSQIFDIDAISSACASQFKRPSIPPNIAVSEIDKLPQKPGVYYFYDKDRNLLYIGKSVNINNRVMSHFYSDHKNSKDFKLNLKISHIDFKETISDFSAQLLESKEIKSLNPIYNRRLKKTKHLYQIKTKTNDHGYKEIDIEKVQINNELLLDRYGLFRSLTQAKKQITKLVDEYSLCHQLSCLEKSRNKACFRTQLNKCFGACVNQESASDYNLRVDSAVRKYQRHIWPYAGPILIEEKSTDSNIENAYHLISDWKYIGQIKNEEDFYNFGLSGSSCPILKIPSEKISSLQDFEFDLDTYHILIKFLLAKNEINNLRILNISKVLDNHH
;
A
#
# COMPACT_ATOMS: atom_id res chain seq x y z
N VAL A 1 21.23 26.23 6.82
CA VAL A 1 21.87 25.19 5.98
C VAL A 1 21.38 25.35 4.55
N ASN A 2 22.29 25.34 3.57
CA ASN A 2 21.96 25.35 2.17
C ASN A 2 21.57 23.93 1.69
N PRO A 3 20.34 23.71 1.22
CA PRO A 3 19.89 22.38 0.77
C PRO A 3 20.40 21.99 -0.64
N GLY A 4 21.14 22.87 -1.33
CA GLY A 4 21.60 22.67 -2.70
C GLY A 4 20.50 22.78 -3.77
N VAL A 5 19.30 23.23 -3.39
CA VAL A 5 18.16 23.46 -4.28
C VAL A 5 17.49 24.80 -3.99
N MET A 6 16.77 25.36 -4.96
CA MET A 6 16.03 26.60 -4.76
C MET A 6 14.94 26.43 -3.70
N VAL A 7 14.75 27.44 -2.86
CA VAL A 7 13.66 27.50 -1.90
C VAL A 7 12.35 27.77 -2.63
N PRO A 8 11.34 26.87 -2.53
CA PRO A 8 10.04 27.10 -3.15
C PRO A 8 9.37 28.36 -2.59
N GLU A 9 8.68 29.10 -3.45
CA GLU A 9 8.00 30.37 -3.07
C GLU A 9 7.04 30.21 -1.89
N LEU A 10 6.33 29.09 -1.80
CA LEU A 10 5.47 28.79 -0.67
C LEU A 10 6.23 28.72 0.66
N ILE A 11 7.45 28.17 0.65
CA ILE A 11 8.29 28.09 1.87
C ILE A 11 8.79 29.48 2.22
N THR A 12 9.21 30.29 1.24
CA THR A 12 9.60 31.68 1.47
C THR A 12 8.44 32.48 2.10
N LYS A 13 7.21 32.33 1.61
CA LYS A 13 6.02 32.99 2.18
C LYS A 13 5.75 32.59 3.65
N ILE A 14 6.03 31.35 4.01
CA ILE A 14 5.78 30.85 5.38
C ILE A 14 6.90 31.22 6.34
N THR A 15 8.16 31.09 5.93
CA THR A 15 9.33 31.18 6.82
C THR A 15 10.07 32.51 6.70
N GLY A 16 9.82 33.29 5.63
CA GLY A 16 10.60 34.45 5.27
C GLY A 16 12.04 34.11 4.82
N ILE A 17 12.34 32.85 4.56
CA ILE A 17 13.67 32.41 4.07
C ILE A 17 13.59 32.23 2.57
N ASP A 18 14.41 32.96 1.83
CA ASP A 18 14.54 32.83 0.37
C ASP A 18 15.86 32.17 -0.05
N SER A 19 16.01 31.92 -1.36
CA SER A 19 17.20 31.28 -1.91
C SER A 19 18.45 32.13 -1.80
N GLU A 20 18.33 33.46 -1.71
CA GLU A 20 19.46 34.36 -1.59
C GLU A 20 20.05 34.31 -0.18
N MET A 21 19.20 34.32 0.85
CA MET A 21 19.62 34.20 2.24
C MET A 21 20.42 32.92 2.53
N ILE A 22 20.13 31.82 1.84
CA ILE A 22 20.82 30.53 2.06
C ILE A 22 21.97 30.27 1.11
N ARG A 23 22.21 31.12 0.11
CA ARG A 23 23.23 30.93 -0.93
C ARG A 23 24.63 30.65 -0.37
N ASN A 24 25.03 31.41 0.64
CA ASN A 24 26.35 31.30 1.29
C ASN A 24 26.32 30.48 2.59
N ALA A 25 25.18 29.88 2.94
CA ALA A 25 25.09 29.04 4.11
C ALA A 25 25.82 27.70 3.87
N PRO A 26 26.44 27.10 4.90
CA PRO A 26 27.05 25.79 4.78
C PRO A 26 25.99 24.73 4.40
N ASN A 27 26.39 23.70 3.66
CA ASN A 27 25.56 22.53 3.46
C ASN A 27 25.53 21.63 4.71
N PHE A 28 24.69 20.60 4.72
CA PHE A 28 24.54 19.74 5.89
C PHE A 28 25.84 18.95 6.20
N GLU A 29 26.58 18.51 5.18
CA GLU A 29 27.84 17.79 5.33
C GLU A 29 28.87 18.60 6.14
N GLN A 30 29.00 19.88 5.81
CA GLN A 30 29.94 20.80 6.49
C GLN A 30 29.63 21.00 7.97
N VAL A 31 28.38 20.90 8.37
CA VAL A 31 27.95 21.14 9.77
C VAL A 31 27.63 19.85 10.51
N SER A 32 27.57 18.73 9.85
CA SER A 32 27.11 17.43 10.40
C SER A 32 27.90 16.99 11.63
N LYS A 33 29.23 17.11 11.59
CA LYS A 33 30.11 16.71 12.70
C LYS A 33 29.87 17.58 13.95
N LYS A 34 29.70 18.89 13.77
CA LYS A 34 29.38 19.82 14.87
C LYS A 34 27.99 19.53 15.44
N ILE A 35 27.01 19.18 14.60
CA ILE A 35 25.67 18.80 15.04
C ILE A 35 25.72 17.48 15.83
N GLU A 36 26.48 16.49 15.36
CA GLU A 36 26.65 15.21 16.04
C GLU A 36 27.27 15.39 17.45
N GLU A 37 28.36 16.15 17.55
CA GLU A 37 29.02 16.49 18.81
C GLU A 37 28.06 17.23 19.76
N PHE A 38 27.28 18.18 19.24
CA PHE A 38 26.30 18.94 20.04
C PHE A 38 25.16 18.06 20.56
N LEU A 39 24.75 17.04 19.80
CA LEU A 39 23.64 16.14 20.17
C LEU A 39 24.08 14.95 21.03
N LYS A 40 25.38 14.71 21.16
CA LYS A 40 25.91 13.59 21.91
C LYS A 40 25.46 13.65 23.38
N ASP A 41 24.94 12.51 23.86
CA ASP A 41 24.46 12.33 25.25
C ASP A 41 23.36 13.31 25.70
N ARG A 42 22.65 13.92 24.74
CA ARG A 42 21.55 14.85 24.99
C ARG A 42 20.21 14.33 24.51
N VAL A 43 19.14 14.84 25.09
CA VAL A 43 17.78 14.61 24.61
C VAL A 43 17.44 15.66 23.57
N PHE A 44 17.01 15.21 22.38
CA PHE A 44 16.55 16.09 21.33
C PHE A 44 15.11 16.53 21.62
N VAL A 45 14.89 17.81 21.87
CA VAL A 45 13.59 18.39 22.18
C VAL A 45 13.10 19.22 21.01
N ALA A 46 11.86 18.99 20.56
CA ALA A 46 11.23 19.81 19.53
C ALA A 46 9.70 19.82 19.68
N HIS A 47 9.04 20.77 18.99
CA HIS A 47 7.59 20.84 18.90
C HIS A 47 7.11 19.98 17.74
N ASN A 48 6.58 18.79 18.03
CA ASN A 48 6.40 17.69 17.10
C ASN A 48 7.75 17.02 16.71
N ALA A 49 8.55 16.70 17.71
CA ALA A 49 9.93 16.22 17.60
C ALA A 49 10.17 15.11 16.57
N ARG A 50 9.13 14.35 16.23
CA ARG A 50 9.17 13.33 15.20
C ARG A 50 9.48 13.89 13.79
N PHE A 51 8.97 15.09 13.51
CA PHE A 51 9.20 15.79 12.24
C PHE A 51 10.67 16.20 12.13
N ASP A 52 11.18 16.96 13.09
CA ASP A 52 12.54 17.50 13.08
C ASP A 52 13.58 16.39 13.15
N TYR A 53 13.35 15.38 14.00
CA TYR A 53 14.22 14.22 14.10
C TYR A 53 14.22 13.36 12.82
N GLY A 54 13.08 13.28 12.13
CA GLY A 54 12.98 12.59 10.84
C GLY A 54 13.86 13.21 9.76
N PHE A 55 13.86 14.55 9.65
CA PHE A 55 14.75 15.27 8.73
C PHE A 55 16.21 15.11 9.11
N LEU A 56 16.53 15.26 10.40
CA LEU A 56 17.89 15.10 10.90
C LEU A 56 18.42 13.70 10.57
N LYS A 57 17.63 12.64 10.82
CA LYS A 57 18.01 11.27 10.45
C LYS A 57 18.22 11.10 8.94
N ALA A 58 17.38 11.71 8.11
CA ALA A 58 17.51 11.61 6.66
C ALA A 58 18.77 12.29 6.16
N GLU A 59 19.14 13.43 6.70
CA GLU A 59 20.38 14.13 6.34
C GLU A 59 21.64 13.34 6.77
N PHE A 60 21.68 12.81 7.99
CA PHE A 60 22.78 11.95 8.41
C PHE A 60 22.87 10.66 7.57
N ALA A 61 21.71 10.06 7.21
CA ALA A 61 21.69 8.86 6.36
C ALA A 61 22.24 9.11 4.94
N ARG A 62 22.09 10.33 4.39
CA ARG A 62 22.69 10.73 3.10
C ARG A 62 24.22 10.73 3.16
N LEU A 63 24.78 10.98 4.34
CA LEU A 63 26.22 10.92 4.59
C LEU A 63 26.71 9.52 5.00
N GLY A 64 25.85 8.50 4.98
CA GLY A 64 26.19 7.14 5.45
C GLY A 64 26.24 7.01 6.98
N LEU A 65 25.87 8.05 7.73
CA LEU A 65 25.93 8.10 9.19
C LEU A 65 24.58 7.69 9.80
N LYS A 66 24.63 7.05 10.99
CA LYS A 66 23.45 6.68 11.76
C LYS A 66 23.41 7.53 13.04
N VAL A 67 22.33 8.28 13.22
CA VAL A 67 22.06 9.00 14.47
C VAL A 67 20.89 8.35 15.20
N ASN A 68 21.04 8.13 16.50
CA ASN A 68 19.99 7.59 17.35
C ASN A 68 19.91 8.40 18.64
N LEU A 69 18.90 9.25 18.77
CA LEU A 69 18.70 10.18 19.86
C LEU A 69 17.44 9.81 20.65
N LYS A 70 17.50 10.04 21.96
CA LYS A 70 16.27 10.15 22.77
C LYS A 70 15.55 11.43 22.37
N THR A 71 14.27 11.34 22.05
CA THR A 71 13.47 12.49 21.60
C THR A 71 12.36 12.81 22.59
N LEU A 72 12.16 14.08 22.88
CA LEU A 72 11.08 14.60 23.69
C LEU A 72 10.24 15.57 22.88
N CYS A 73 8.93 15.33 22.84
CA CYS A 73 7.98 16.14 22.09
C CYS A 73 7.19 17.06 22.99
N SER A 74 7.35 18.37 22.83
CA SER A 74 6.63 19.38 23.63
C SER A 74 5.11 19.36 23.44
N VAL A 75 4.61 18.93 22.26
CA VAL A 75 3.17 18.70 22.03
C VAL A 75 2.64 17.61 22.97
N LYS A 76 3.37 16.47 23.05
CA LYS A 76 2.98 15.36 23.93
C LYS A 76 3.07 15.74 25.41
N LEU A 77 4.11 16.47 25.78
CA LEU A 77 4.26 16.98 27.12
C LEU A 77 3.11 17.92 27.48
N SER A 78 2.77 18.87 26.60
CA SER A 78 1.66 19.78 26.80
C SER A 78 0.32 19.04 26.92
N ARG A 79 0.08 17.99 26.14
CA ARG A 79 -1.15 17.16 26.27
C ARG A 79 -1.22 16.41 27.58
N HIS A 80 -0.10 15.92 28.06
CA HIS A 80 -0.04 15.17 29.32
C HIS A 80 -0.28 16.06 30.52
N LEU A 81 0.38 17.22 30.57
CA LEU A 81 0.34 18.11 31.73
C LEU A 81 -0.87 19.06 31.70
N TYR A 82 -1.44 19.34 30.53
CA TYR A 82 -2.55 20.30 30.36
C TYR A 82 -3.73 19.68 29.60
N PRO A 83 -4.28 18.53 30.02
CA PRO A 83 -5.31 17.80 29.29
C PRO A 83 -6.63 18.58 29.11
N GLN A 84 -6.86 19.60 29.92
CA GLN A 84 -8.05 20.48 29.88
C GLN A 84 -8.10 21.34 28.60
N PHE A 85 -6.99 21.52 27.88
CA PHE A 85 -6.96 22.32 26.67
C PHE A 85 -7.16 21.46 25.42
N LYS A 86 -7.95 21.95 24.45
CA LYS A 86 -8.22 21.27 23.18
C LYS A 86 -7.08 21.37 22.17
N SER A 87 -6.24 22.41 22.26
CA SER A 87 -5.17 22.70 21.31
C SER A 87 -3.81 22.77 21.98
N HIS A 88 -2.82 22.08 21.38
CA HIS A 88 -1.45 21.99 21.89
C HIS A 88 -0.39 22.33 20.82
N GLY A 89 -0.79 22.94 19.70
CA GLY A 89 0.14 23.50 18.73
C GLY A 89 0.93 24.68 19.31
N LEU A 90 2.11 25.00 18.75
CA LEU A 90 3.00 26.01 19.28
C LEU A 90 2.30 27.38 19.45
N SER A 91 1.45 27.75 18.47
CA SER A 91 0.63 28.97 18.56
C SER A 91 -0.32 28.99 19.78
N ALA A 92 -0.90 27.83 20.09
CA ALA A 92 -1.79 27.70 21.24
C ALA A 92 -1.02 27.78 22.58
N ILE A 93 0.19 27.23 22.61
CA ILE A 93 1.10 27.29 23.77
C ILE A 93 1.56 28.73 23.97
N ILE A 94 2.01 29.42 22.92
CA ILE A 94 2.43 30.84 22.97
C ILE A 94 1.29 31.71 23.53
N LYS A 95 0.08 31.57 22.97
CA LYS A 95 -1.08 32.33 23.43
C LYS A 95 -1.46 32.01 24.87
N ARG A 96 -1.35 30.75 25.30
CA ARG A 96 -1.72 30.30 26.65
C ARG A 96 -0.83 30.91 27.74
N PHE A 97 0.46 30.99 27.46
CA PHE A 97 1.46 31.45 28.42
C PHE A 97 1.93 32.88 28.15
N ASP A 98 1.31 33.58 27.20
CA ASP A 98 1.70 34.93 26.77
C ASP A 98 3.21 35.02 26.49
N LEU A 99 3.73 34.08 25.67
CA LEU A 99 5.16 34.01 25.43
C LEU A 99 5.61 35.08 24.43
N PRO A 100 6.72 35.79 24.70
CA PRO A 100 7.25 36.81 23.80
C PRO A 100 7.83 36.15 22.55
N ILE A 101 7.28 36.44 21.37
CA ILE A 101 7.79 35.92 20.09
C ILE A 101 8.12 37.07 19.14
N ALA A 102 9.34 37.05 18.59
CA ALA A 102 9.79 38.05 17.62
C ALA A 102 9.34 37.67 16.20
N ASN A 103 9.68 36.47 15.72
CA ASN A 103 9.38 36.03 14.37
C ASN A 103 8.87 34.56 14.34
N ARG A 104 7.64 34.37 13.93
CA ARG A 104 7.04 33.05 13.77
C ARG A 104 7.67 32.30 12.56
N HIS A 105 7.75 30.97 12.70
CA HIS A 105 8.29 30.08 11.66
C HIS A 105 9.79 30.25 11.38
N ARG A 106 10.51 30.89 12.30
CA ARG A 106 11.96 30.85 12.38
C ARG A 106 12.38 29.80 13.40
N ALA A 107 13.28 28.90 13.00
CA ALA A 107 13.63 27.72 13.81
C ALA A 107 14.19 28.08 15.19
N LEU A 108 14.96 29.16 15.29
CA LEU A 108 15.49 29.64 16.57
C LEU A 108 14.37 30.20 17.48
N ASP A 109 13.54 31.09 16.95
CA ASP A 109 12.45 31.69 17.71
C ASP A 109 11.45 30.60 18.18
N ASP A 110 11.12 29.63 17.31
CA ASP A 110 10.26 28.50 17.69
C ASP A 110 10.92 27.62 18.77
N ALA A 111 12.26 27.42 18.74
CA ALA A 111 12.99 26.67 19.76
C ALA A 111 13.03 27.42 21.11
N GLU A 112 13.19 28.74 21.10
CA GLU A 112 13.14 29.59 22.29
C GLU A 112 11.76 29.53 22.95
N MET A 113 10.67 29.49 22.15
CA MET A 113 9.31 29.34 22.70
C MET A 113 9.12 27.96 23.36
N ILE A 114 9.80 26.94 22.86
CA ILE A 114 9.77 25.63 23.52
C ILE A 114 10.52 25.68 24.87
N ALA A 115 11.68 26.33 24.92
CA ALA A 115 12.42 26.50 26.17
C ALA A 115 11.60 27.28 27.18
N GLU A 116 10.99 28.39 26.78
CA GLU A 116 10.11 29.21 27.66
C GLU A 116 8.88 28.42 28.14
N PHE A 117 8.30 27.58 27.29
CA PHE A 117 7.23 26.67 27.70
C PHE A 117 7.68 25.72 28.83
N PHE A 118 8.90 25.19 28.78
CA PHE A 118 9.44 24.35 29.86
C PHE A 118 9.63 25.18 31.15
N ILE A 119 10.15 26.40 31.05
CA ILE A 119 10.31 27.30 32.19
C ILE A 119 8.95 27.61 32.85
N ARG A 120 7.95 27.99 32.07
CA ARG A 120 6.59 28.24 32.59
C ARG A 120 5.95 26.97 33.18
N THR A 121 6.19 25.81 32.56
CA THR A 121 5.67 24.55 33.07
C THR A 121 6.32 24.17 34.40
N SER A 122 7.62 24.44 34.62
CA SER A 122 8.32 24.17 35.87
C SER A 122 7.89 25.12 37.02
N GLN A 123 7.25 26.21 36.71
CA GLN A 123 6.65 27.11 37.71
C GLN A 123 5.26 26.63 38.18
N ILE A 124 4.62 25.77 37.43
CA ILE A 124 3.23 25.31 37.67
C ILE A 124 3.19 23.87 38.22
N PHE A 125 4.07 23.01 37.75
CA PHE A 125 4.13 21.59 38.12
C PHE A 125 5.43 21.33 38.89
N ASP A 126 5.37 20.37 39.80
CA ASP A 126 6.57 19.85 40.46
C ASP A 126 7.48 19.07 39.50
N ILE A 127 8.73 18.95 39.90
CA ILE A 127 9.76 18.31 39.07
C ILE A 127 9.44 16.81 38.80
N ASP A 128 8.78 16.14 39.73
CA ASP A 128 8.46 14.71 39.62
C ASP A 128 7.35 14.49 38.61
N ALA A 129 6.33 15.36 38.58
CA ALA A 129 5.27 15.33 37.57
C ALA A 129 5.84 15.57 36.17
N ILE A 130 6.72 16.56 35.99
CA ILE A 130 7.37 16.84 34.71
C ILE A 130 8.27 15.68 34.28
N SER A 131 9.09 15.17 35.22
CA SER A 131 10.01 14.05 34.95
C SER A 131 9.23 12.78 34.57
N SER A 132 8.15 12.47 35.25
CA SER A 132 7.27 11.34 34.93
C SER A 132 6.64 11.49 33.54
N ALA A 133 6.12 12.68 33.21
CA ALA A 133 5.56 13.00 31.92
C ALA A 133 6.61 12.87 30.78
N CYS A 134 7.84 13.33 31.01
CA CYS A 134 8.95 13.16 30.08
C CYS A 134 9.37 11.68 29.93
N ALA A 135 9.53 10.96 31.05
CA ALA A 135 9.93 9.56 31.07
C ALA A 135 8.90 8.66 30.35
N SER A 136 7.63 8.98 30.44
CA SER A 136 6.57 8.26 29.73
C SER A 136 6.75 8.27 28.20
N GLN A 137 7.38 9.32 27.66
CA GLN A 137 7.66 9.43 26.22
C GLN A 137 8.82 8.57 25.77
N PHE A 138 9.76 8.21 26.67
CA PHE A 138 10.90 7.35 26.34
C PHE A 138 10.57 5.86 26.41
N LYS A 139 9.53 5.48 27.16
CA LYS A 139 9.10 4.10 27.36
C LYS A 139 8.22 3.58 26.22
N ARG A 140 7.62 4.46 25.42
CA ARG A 140 6.70 4.08 24.33
C ARG A 140 7.25 4.49 22.96
N PRO A 141 6.94 3.71 21.93
CA PRO A 141 7.27 4.07 20.54
C PRO A 141 6.72 5.45 20.18
N SER A 142 7.43 6.16 19.31
CA SER A 142 6.98 7.45 18.82
C SER A 142 5.73 7.27 17.94
N ILE A 143 4.57 7.62 18.46
CA ILE A 143 3.30 7.69 17.69
C ILE A 143 3.09 9.11 17.16
N PRO A 144 2.33 9.30 16.05
CA PRO A 144 1.97 10.62 15.56
C PRO A 144 1.34 11.49 16.65
N PRO A 145 1.70 12.79 16.72
CA PRO A 145 1.26 13.64 17.82
C PRO A 145 -0.24 13.90 17.88
N ASN A 146 -0.94 13.68 16.76
CA ASN A 146 -2.39 13.89 16.67
C ASN A 146 -3.22 12.67 17.08
N ILE A 147 -2.59 11.52 17.35
CA ILE A 147 -3.28 10.30 17.77
C ILE A 147 -3.26 10.18 19.28
N ALA A 148 -4.42 9.92 19.87
CA ALA A 148 -4.51 9.61 21.29
C ALA A 148 -3.94 8.21 21.57
N VAL A 149 -3.22 8.03 22.66
CA VAL A 149 -2.67 6.72 23.07
C VAL A 149 -3.78 5.69 23.21
N SER A 150 -4.95 6.10 23.71
CA SER A 150 -6.12 5.22 23.85
C SER A 150 -6.65 4.65 22.54
N GLU A 151 -6.42 5.30 21.39
CA GLU A 151 -6.77 4.73 20.08
C GLU A 151 -5.82 3.58 19.69
N ILE A 152 -4.55 3.70 20.08
CA ILE A 152 -3.55 2.63 19.86
C ILE A 152 -3.83 1.43 20.77
N ASP A 153 -4.16 1.69 22.04
CA ASP A 153 -4.42 0.63 23.02
C ASP A 153 -5.67 -0.22 22.66
N LYS A 154 -6.59 0.32 21.83
CA LYS A 154 -7.76 -0.40 21.32
C LYS A 154 -7.49 -1.29 20.11
N LEU A 155 -6.32 -1.15 19.46
CA LEU A 155 -6.03 -1.89 18.23
C LEU A 155 -5.86 -3.39 18.53
N PRO A 156 -6.62 -4.27 17.84
CA PRO A 156 -6.56 -5.69 18.09
C PRO A 156 -5.30 -6.34 17.50
N GLN A 157 -4.88 -7.42 18.11
CA GLN A 157 -3.81 -8.29 17.58
C GLN A 157 -4.38 -9.39 16.68
N LYS A 158 -5.40 -9.08 15.91
CA LYS A 158 -6.12 -9.98 15.01
C LYS A 158 -5.99 -9.53 13.55
N PRO A 159 -6.31 -10.43 12.60
CA PRO A 159 -6.40 -10.07 11.18
C PRO A 159 -7.50 -9.04 10.93
N GLY A 160 -7.30 -8.20 9.92
CA GLY A 160 -8.33 -7.25 9.51
C GLY A 160 -7.81 -6.08 8.69
N VAL A 161 -8.67 -5.09 8.55
CA VAL A 161 -8.45 -3.86 7.80
C VAL A 161 -8.46 -2.68 8.76
N TYR A 162 -7.52 -1.75 8.58
CA TYR A 162 -7.41 -0.51 9.36
C TYR A 162 -7.51 0.70 8.45
N TYR A 163 -8.02 1.80 9.02
CA TYR A 163 -8.34 3.04 8.33
C TYR A 163 -7.65 4.20 9.03
N PHE A 164 -6.99 5.04 8.26
CA PHE A 164 -6.40 6.29 8.77
C PHE A 164 -7.20 7.49 8.28
N TYR A 165 -7.55 8.37 9.21
CA TYR A 165 -8.29 9.59 8.95
C TYR A 165 -7.50 10.81 9.41
N ASP A 166 -7.75 11.95 8.75
CA ASP A 166 -7.26 13.24 9.21
C ASP A 166 -8.15 13.82 10.33
N LYS A 167 -7.82 15.05 10.75
CA LYS A 167 -8.57 15.78 11.80
C LYS A 167 -10.04 16.06 11.41
N ASP A 168 -10.33 16.15 10.13
CA ASP A 168 -11.66 16.44 9.57
C ASP A 168 -12.41 15.16 9.19
N ARG A 169 -11.92 13.98 9.63
CA ARG A 169 -12.47 12.65 9.32
C ARG A 169 -12.42 12.26 7.84
N ASN A 170 -11.59 12.92 7.02
CA ASN A 170 -11.36 12.46 5.65
C ASN A 170 -10.50 11.20 5.66
N LEU A 171 -10.92 10.21 4.87
CA LEU A 171 -10.21 8.93 4.77
C LEU A 171 -8.89 9.09 4.00
N LEU A 172 -7.79 8.90 4.69
CA LEU A 172 -6.45 9.04 4.12
C LEU A 172 -5.96 7.73 3.50
N TYR A 173 -6.11 6.62 4.23
CA TYR A 173 -5.51 5.34 3.85
C TYR A 173 -6.29 4.17 4.41
N ILE A 174 -6.36 3.09 3.63
CA ILE A 174 -6.85 1.77 4.05
C ILE A 174 -5.69 0.78 3.90
N GLY A 175 -5.53 -0.11 4.86
CA GLY A 175 -4.56 -1.19 4.78
C GLY A 175 -5.01 -2.44 5.51
N LYS A 176 -4.56 -3.61 5.04
CA LYS A 176 -4.84 -4.89 5.68
C LYS A 176 -3.66 -5.41 6.50
N SER A 177 -3.93 -6.25 7.45
CA SER A 177 -2.89 -6.97 8.20
C SER A 177 -3.40 -8.30 8.75
N VAL A 178 -2.48 -9.21 9.03
CA VAL A 178 -2.70 -10.39 9.88
C VAL A 178 -2.67 -10.04 11.37
N ASN A 179 -2.12 -8.88 11.72
CA ASN A 179 -2.13 -8.31 13.07
C ASN A 179 -2.20 -6.78 12.92
N ILE A 180 -3.39 -6.22 13.18
CA ILE A 180 -3.67 -4.80 12.97
C ILE A 180 -2.76 -3.93 13.82
N ASN A 181 -2.62 -4.22 15.12
CA ASN A 181 -1.78 -3.44 16.02
C ASN A 181 -0.34 -3.34 15.52
N ASN A 182 0.30 -4.49 15.26
CA ASN A 182 1.68 -4.53 14.77
C ASN A 182 1.85 -3.76 13.45
N ARG A 183 0.89 -3.85 12.56
CA ARG A 183 0.95 -3.18 11.26
C ARG A 183 0.82 -1.67 11.37
N VAL A 184 -0.14 -1.19 12.15
CA VAL A 184 -0.32 0.24 12.42
C VAL A 184 0.94 0.80 13.09
N MET A 185 1.46 0.11 14.09
CA MET A 185 2.72 0.51 14.73
C MET A 185 3.89 0.53 13.76
N SER A 186 3.97 -0.43 12.82
CA SER A 186 5.03 -0.45 11.80
C SER A 186 5.00 0.77 10.87
N HIS A 187 3.83 1.34 10.56
CA HIS A 187 3.72 2.60 9.82
C HIS A 187 4.35 3.76 10.60
N PHE A 188 4.20 3.76 11.92
CA PHE A 188 4.76 4.80 12.76
C PHE A 188 6.26 4.67 12.97
N TYR A 189 6.82 3.46 12.90
CA TYR A 189 8.27 3.24 12.98
C TYR A 189 9.03 3.48 11.67
N SER A 190 8.39 3.24 10.54
CA SER A 190 9.06 3.22 9.22
C SER A 190 8.96 4.52 8.43
N ASP A 191 8.33 5.55 8.97
CA ASP A 191 8.09 6.83 8.29
C ASP A 191 9.36 7.59 7.87
N HIS A 192 10.48 7.33 8.56
CA HIS A 192 11.77 7.92 8.22
C HIS A 192 12.41 7.35 6.93
N LYS A 193 11.89 6.23 6.42
CA LYS A 193 12.45 5.57 5.23
C LYS A 193 11.76 6.01 3.93
N ASN A 194 10.58 6.61 4.01
CA ASN A 194 9.78 6.94 2.84
C ASN A 194 9.02 8.26 3.03
N SER A 195 9.30 9.23 2.18
CA SER A 195 8.69 10.57 2.22
C SER A 195 7.16 10.56 2.15
N LYS A 196 6.57 9.53 1.53
CA LYS A 196 5.11 9.36 1.44
C LYS A 196 4.51 8.93 2.78
N ASP A 197 5.10 7.95 3.43
CA ASP A 197 4.64 7.44 4.73
C ASP A 197 4.79 8.52 5.80
N PHE A 198 5.86 9.29 5.71
CA PHE A 198 6.05 10.46 6.56
C PHE A 198 4.93 11.51 6.40
N LYS A 199 4.59 11.89 5.14
CA LYS A 199 3.48 12.84 4.88
C LYS A 199 2.13 12.31 5.34
N LEU A 200 1.89 11.01 5.21
CA LEU A 200 0.68 10.36 5.71
C LEU A 200 0.62 10.47 7.23
N ASN A 201 1.71 10.08 7.93
CA ASN A 201 1.77 10.07 9.39
C ASN A 201 1.60 11.45 10.03
N LEU A 202 2.00 12.51 9.35
CA LEU A 202 1.76 13.89 9.82
C LEU A 202 0.27 14.29 9.85
N LYS A 203 -0.54 13.68 8.97
CA LYS A 203 -1.96 14.01 8.81
C LYS A 203 -2.87 13.11 9.63
N ILE A 204 -2.43 11.92 10.01
CA ILE A 204 -3.26 10.96 10.76
C ILE A 204 -3.65 11.56 12.10
N SER A 205 -4.95 11.57 12.37
CA SER A 205 -5.54 12.03 13.64
C SER A 205 -6.46 10.99 14.27
N HIS A 206 -7.00 10.05 13.48
CA HIS A 206 -7.87 8.99 13.97
C HIS A 206 -7.56 7.68 13.25
N ILE A 207 -7.78 6.57 13.99
CA ILE A 207 -7.62 5.21 13.50
C ILE A 207 -8.92 4.47 13.76
N ASP A 208 -9.39 3.77 12.73
CA ASP A 208 -10.49 2.82 12.85
C ASP A 208 -10.07 1.47 12.30
N PHE A 209 -10.82 0.40 12.61
CA PHE A 209 -10.49 -0.93 12.14
C PHE A 209 -11.74 -1.81 12.02
N LYS A 210 -11.62 -2.85 11.19
CA LYS A 210 -12.56 -3.98 11.10
C LYS A 210 -11.78 -5.27 11.23
N GLU A 211 -12.11 -6.08 12.22
CA GLU A 211 -11.54 -7.42 12.36
C GLU A 211 -12.10 -8.35 11.28
N THR A 212 -11.29 -9.30 10.85
CA THR A 212 -11.66 -10.38 9.94
C THR A 212 -11.16 -11.71 10.49
N ILE A 213 -11.69 -12.82 9.96
CA ILE A 213 -11.32 -14.16 10.44
C ILE A 213 -9.85 -14.45 10.06
N SER A 214 -9.43 -14.10 8.84
CA SER A 214 -8.07 -14.36 8.38
C SER A 214 -7.56 -13.29 7.42
N ASP A 215 -6.34 -13.50 6.91
CA ASP A 215 -5.72 -12.68 5.86
C ASP A 215 -6.51 -12.72 4.54
N PHE A 216 -7.23 -13.80 4.27
CA PHE A 216 -8.06 -13.93 3.07
C PHE A 216 -9.19 -12.91 3.05
N SER A 217 -10.05 -12.93 4.08
CA SER A 217 -11.11 -11.92 4.25
C SER A 217 -10.54 -10.50 4.32
N ALA A 218 -9.40 -10.31 5.00
CA ALA A 218 -8.78 -8.99 5.10
C ALA A 218 -8.36 -8.45 3.73
N GLN A 219 -7.80 -9.29 2.85
CA GLN A 219 -7.41 -8.88 1.49
C GLN A 219 -8.62 -8.55 0.61
N LEU A 220 -9.68 -9.37 0.68
CA LEU A 220 -10.92 -9.12 -0.06
C LEU A 220 -11.59 -7.82 0.39
N LEU A 221 -11.68 -7.61 1.70
CA LEU A 221 -12.28 -6.40 2.28
C LEU A 221 -11.47 -5.15 1.92
N GLU A 222 -10.14 -5.17 2.07
CA GLU A 222 -9.26 -4.07 1.68
C GLU A 222 -9.44 -3.70 0.20
N SER A 223 -9.43 -4.70 -0.69
CA SER A 223 -9.60 -4.48 -2.13
C SER A 223 -10.95 -3.85 -2.46
N LYS A 224 -12.04 -4.34 -1.87
CA LYS A 224 -13.38 -3.82 -2.04
C LYS A 224 -13.49 -2.37 -1.55
N GLU A 225 -13.02 -2.09 -0.34
CA GLU A 225 -13.18 -0.78 0.29
C GLU A 225 -12.27 0.30 -0.31
N ILE A 226 -11.06 -0.03 -0.74
CA ILE A 226 -10.22 0.93 -1.48
C ILE A 226 -10.90 1.39 -2.76
N LYS A 227 -11.62 0.50 -3.46
CA LYS A 227 -12.33 0.81 -4.71
C LYS A 227 -13.60 1.61 -4.49
N SER A 228 -14.32 1.33 -3.41
CA SER A 228 -15.57 2.03 -3.08
C SER A 228 -15.33 3.38 -2.42
N LEU A 229 -14.38 3.46 -1.46
CA LEU A 229 -14.12 4.66 -0.65
C LEU A 229 -13.02 5.57 -1.22
N ASN A 230 -12.23 5.07 -2.16
CA ASN A 230 -11.20 5.82 -2.90
C ASN A 230 -10.26 6.68 -2.02
N PRO A 231 -9.56 6.11 -1.01
CA PRO A 231 -8.75 6.87 -0.07
C PRO A 231 -7.59 7.61 -0.76
N ILE A 232 -7.19 8.75 -0.19
CA ILE A 232 -6.26 9.72 -0.80
C ILE A 232 -4.89 9.10 -1.07
N TYR A 233 -4.35 8.33 -0.12
CA TYR A 233 -2.98 7.80 -0.17
C TYR A 233 -2.86 6.39 -0.75
N ASN A 234 -3.97 5.67 -1.01
CA ASN A 234 -3.91 4.40 -1.71
C ASN A 234 -3.71 4.63 -3.21
N ARG A 235 -2.56 4.23 -3.74
CA ARG A 235 -2.26 4.28 -5.18
C ARG A 235 -2.51 2.97 -5.90
N ARG A 236 -2.40 1.85 -5.18
CA ARG A 236 -2.70 0.51 -5.66
C ARG A 236 -4.16 0.17 -5.34
N LEU A 237 -4.69 -0.86 -5.98
CA LEU A 237 -6.07 -1.34 -5.78
C LEU A 237 -7.18 -0.36 -6.18
N LYS A 238 -6.86 0.78 -6.81
CA LYS A 238 -7.89 1.66 -7.38
C LYS A 238 -8.57 1.00 -8.58
N LYS A 239 -9.86 1.29 -8.79
CA LYS A 239 -10.63 0.73 -9.93
C LYS A 239 -9.90 1.01 -11.24
N THR A 240 -9.62 -0.03 -12.01
CA THR A 240 -8.96 0.06 -13.31
C THR A 240 -10.03 0.04 -14.40
N LYS A 241 -10.09 1.07 -15.23
CA LYS A 241 -11.10 1.17 -16.30
C LYS A 241 -10.88 0.14 -17.42
N HIS A 242 -9.63 -0.21 -17.69
CA HIS A 242 -9.26 -1.11 -18.79
C HIS A 242 -8.07 -1.97 -18.36
N LEU A 243 -8.10 -3.22 -18.79
CA LEU A 243 -6.96 -4.13 -18.67
C LEU A 243 -6.33 -4.34 -20.05
N TYR A 244 -5.07 -4.74 -20.05
CA TYR A 244 -4.28 -5.08 -21.22
C TYR A 244 -3.74 -6.48 -21.07
N GLN A 245 -3.56 -7.19 -22.17
CA GLN A 245 -2.97 -8.52 -22.21
C GLN A 245 -1.97 -8.64 -23.36
N ILE A 246 -1.02 -9.56 -23.21
CA ILE A 246 -0.11 -9.94 -24.28
C ILE A 246 -0.87 -10.91 -25.19
N LYS A 247 -0.75 -10.71 -26.49
CA LYS A 247 -1.26 -11.57 -27.53
C LYS A 247 -0.09 -12.09 -28.37
N THR A 248 -0.12 -13.35 -28.74
CA THR A 248 0.78 -13.90 -29.75
C THR A 248 0.02 -14.21 -31.02
N LYS A 249 0.63 -13.99 -32.17
CA LYS A 249 0.13 -14.39 -33.49
C LYS A 249 1.30 -14.83 -34.34
N THR A 250 1.09 -15.74 -35.26
CA THR A 250 2.11 -16.14 -36.24
C THR A 250 1.96 -15.28 -37.49
N ASN A 251 3.05 -14.69 -37.97
CA ASN A 251 3.07 -13.91 -39.20
C ASN A 251 3.25 -14.82 -40.45
N ASP A 252 3.19 -14.25 -41.66
CA ASP A 252 3.27 -14.95 -42.92
C ASP A 252 4.63 -15.66 -43.13
N HIS A 253 5.68 -15.26 -42.39
CA HIS A 253 7.00 -15.89 -42.42
C HIS A 253 7.17 -16.99 -41.35
N GLY A 254 6.10 -17.34 -40.62
CA GLY A 254 6.09 -18.39 -39.60
C GLY A 254 6.61 -17.96 -38.23
N TYR A 255 7.01 -16.68 -38.04
CA TYR A 255 7.48 -16.19 -36.73
C TYR A 255 6.32 -15.75 -35.85
N LYS A 256 6.38 -16.09 -34.57
CA LYS A 256 5.45 -15.58 -33.56
C LYS A 256 5.76 -14.11 -33.22
N GLU A 257 4.77 -13.27 -33.38
CA GLU A 257 4.79 -11.87 -32.96
C GLU A 257 4.11 -11.73 -31.61
N ILE A 258 4.68 -10.87 -30.76
CA ILE A 258 4.09 -10.47 -29.46
C ILE A 258 3.47 -9.09 -29.64
N ASP A 259 2.20 -8.94 -29.30
CA ASP A 259 1.46 -7.68 -29.34
C ASP A 259 0.72 -7.46 -28.02
N ILE A 260 0.20 -6.26 -27.84
CA ILE A 260 -0.60 -5.89 -26.67
C ILE A 260 -2.00 -5.49 -27.14
N GLU A 261 -3.00 -6.15 -26.59
CA GLU A 261 -4.37 -5.78 -26.86
C GLU A 261 -5.11 -5.37 -25.57
N LYS A 262 -6.16 -4.56 -25.73
CA LYS A 262 -7.08 -4.21 -24.65
C LYS A 262 -8.01 -5.40 -24.40
N VAL A 263 -8.13 -5.79 -23.13
CA VAL A 263 -9.02 -6.88 -22.74
C VAL A 263 -10.48 -6.44 -22.85
N GLN A 264 -11.26 -7.14 -23.64
CA GLN A 264 -12.70 -7.19 -23.48
C GLN A 264 -12.95 -8.31 -22.45
N ILE A 265 -13.59 -7.95 -21.34
CA ILE A 265 -13.82 -8.88 -20.22
C ILE A 265 -15.00 -9.79 -20.58
N ASN A 266 -14.81 -10.61 -21.61
CA ASN A 266 -15.66 -11.74 -21.90
C ASN A 266 -14.96 -12.99 -21.40
N ASN A 267 -15.70 -13.93 -20.86
CA ASN A 267 -15.21 -15.10 -20.12
C ASN A 267 -14.42 -16.12 -20.95
N GLU A 268 -14.09 -15.84 -22.20
CA GLU A 268 -13.34 -16.76 -23.06
C GLU A 268 -11.83 -16.64 -22.83
N LEU A 269 -11.26 -17.70 -22.31
CA LEU A 269 -9.82 -17.91 -22.23
C LEU A 269 -9.30 -18.31 -23.59
N LEU A 270 -8.77 -17.35 -24.34
CA LEU A 270 -8.10 -17.64 -25.60
C LEU A 270 -6.68 -18.13 -25.32
N LEU A 271 -6.29 -19.23 -25.97
CA LEU A 271 -5.00 -19.91 -25.75
C LEU A 271 -3.77 -19.05 -26.10
N ASP A 272 -3.94 -18.03 -26.92
CA ASP A 272 -2.90 -17.13 -27.40
C ASP A 272 -2.85 -15.79 -26.62
N ARG A 273 -3.43 -15.76 -25.41
CA ARG A 273 -3.54 -14.58 -24.53
C ARG A 273 -2.86 -14.82 -23.18
N TYR A 274 -2.01 -13.86 -22.78
CA TYR A 274 -1.15 -14.01 -21.61
C TYR A 274 -1.17 -12.76 -20.72
N GLY A 275 -1.18 -12.98 -19.42
CA GLY A 275 -1.14 -11.94 -18.40
C GLY A 275 -2.33 -11.01 -18.41
N LEU A 276 -2.41 -10.19 -17.35
CA LEU A 276 -3.37 -9.12 -17.22
C LEU A 276 -2.65 -7.91 -16.61
N PHE A 277 -2.67 -6.77 -17.31
CA PHE A 277 -1.92 -5.58 -16.95
C PHE A 277 -2.85 -4.38 -16.82
N ARG A 278 -2.59 -3.51 -15.84
CA ARG A 278 -3.41 -2.33 -15.56
C ARG A 278 -3.20 -1.18 -16.55
N SER A 279 -2.14 -1.22 -17.34
CA SER A 279 -1.83 -0.20 -18.34
C SER A 279 -0.95 -0.74 -19.46
N LEU A 280 -1.03 -0.09 -20.61
CA LEU A 280 -0.17 -0.36 -21.76
C LEU A 280 1.32 -0.24 -21.39
N THR A 281 1.67 0.78 -20.57
CA THR A 281 3.05 0.98 -20.09
C THR A 281 3.53 -0.19 -19.24
N GLN A 282 2.67 -0.75 -18.38
CA GLN A 282 2.99 -1.91 -17.58
C GLN A 282 3.22 -3.15 -18.47
N ALA A 283 2.33 -3.38 -19.45
CA ALA A 283 2.48 -4.49 -20.41
C ALA A 283 3.79 -4.37 -21.21
N LYS A 284 4.08 -3.18 -21.77
CA LYS A 284 5.35 -2.91 -22.49
C LYS A 284 6.58 -3.16 -21.63
N LYS A 285 6.57 -2.69 -20.37
CA LYS A 285 7.67 -2.94 -19.44
C LYS A 285 7.91 -4.43 -19.18
N GLN A 286 6.85 -5.23 -19.13
CA GLN A 286 7.00 -6.69 -18.99
C GLN A 286 7.52 -7.33 -20.28
N ILE A 287 7.02 -6.92 -21.45
CA ILE A 287 7.56 -7.41 -22.74
C ILE A 287 9.05 -7.06 -22.85
N THR A 288 9.47 -5.85 -22.48
CA THR A 288 10.90 -5.49 -22.47
C THR A 288 11.73 -6.45 -21.62
N LYS A 289 11.25 -6.82 -20.43
CA LYS A 289 11.94 -7.82 -19.60
C LYS A 289 12.02 -9.20 -20.27
N LEU A 290 10.92 -9.66 -20.90
CA LEU A 290 10.90 -10.92 -21.64
C LEU A 290 11.89 -10.91 -22.80
N VAL A 291 11.90 -9.81 -23.54
CA VAL A 291 12.83 -9.61 -24.66
C VAL A 291 14.27 -9.66 -24.20
N ASP A 292 14.60 -9.08 -23.04
CA ASP A 292 15.94 -9.12 -22.47
C ASP A 292 16.30 -10.52 -21.96
N GLU A 293 15.42 -11.18 -21.26
CA GLU A 293 15.64 -12.48 -20.63
C GLU A 293 15.75 -13.63 -21.66
N TYR A 294 14.93 -13.56 -22.72
CA TYR A 294 14.84 -14.63 -23.75
C TYR A 294 15.49 -14.25 -25.09
N SER A 295 16.23 -13.16 -25.13
CA SER A 295 16.90 -12.67 -26.36
C SER A 295 15.94 -12.53 -27.56
N LEU A 296 14.72 -11.99 -27.33
CA LEU A 296 13.72 -11.87 -28.38
C LEU A 296 13.96 -10.63 -29.25
N CYS A 297 13.30 -10.59 -30.41
CA CYS A 297 13.40 -9.51 -31.37
C CYS A 297 12.50 -8.31 -30.98
N HIS A 298 13.03 -7.08 -31.02
CA HIS A 298 12.26 -5.88 -30.75
C HIS A 298 11.12 -5.65 -31.74
N GLN A 299 11.34 -5.90 -33.05
CA GLN A 299 10.30 -5.71 -34.08
C GLN A 299 9.16 -6.71 -33.92
N LEU A 300 9.49 -7.98 -33.69
CA LEU A 300 8.49 -9.05 -33.48
C LEU A 300 7.83 -9.00 -32.09
N SER A 301 8.28 -8.09 -31.20
CA SER A 301 7.75 -7.94 -29.84
C SER A 301 7.11 -6.57 -29.60
N CYS A 302 6.61 -5.91 -30.63
CA CYS A 302 5.95 -4.57 -30.59
C CYS A 302 6.71 -3.44 -29.89
N LEU A 303 8.02 -3.59 -29.68
CA LEU A 303 8.87 -2.58 -29.04
C LEU A 303 9.55 -1.65 -30.04
N GLU A 304 9.67 -2.09 -31.30
CA GLU A 304 10.22 -1.31 -32.41
C GLU A 304 9.31 -1.49 -33.64
N LYS A 305 9.14 -0.42 -34.43
CA LYS A 305 8.36 -0.53 -35.68
C LYS A 305 9.06 -1.48 -36.65
N SER A 306 8.29 -2.36 -37.28
CA SER A 306 8.80 -3.22 -38.34
C SER A 306 9.38 -2.39 -39.49
N ARG A 307 10.57 -2.77 -39.95
CA ARG A 307 11.32 -2.15 -41.07
C ARG A 307 11.98 -3.27 -41.85
N ASN A 308 12.28 -3.01 -43.11
CA ASN A 308 13.05 -3.95 -43.97
C ASN A 308 14.55 -3.98 -43.57
N LYS A 309 14.88 -3.85 -42.30
CA LYS A 309 16.23 -3.85 -41.72
C LYS A 309 16.24 -4.58 -40.39
N ALA A 310 17.40 -5.09 -40.01
CA ALA A 310 17.59 -5.70 -38.70
C ALA A 310 17.22 -4.74 -37.56
N CYS A 311 16.57 -5.25 -36.52
CA CYS A 311 16.20 -4.49 -35.34
C CYS A 311 17.46 -4.02 -34.58
N PHE A 312 17.31 -3.00 -33.75
CA PHE A 312 18.40 -2.46 -32.94
C PHE A 312 19.12 -3.53 -32.09
N ARG A 313 18.39 -4.50 -31.58
CA ARG A 313 18.98 -5.60 -30.77
C ARG A 313 19.88 -6.54 -31.59
N THR A 314 19.56 -6.79 -32.86
CA THR A 314 20.43 -7.57 -33.76
C THR A 314 21.76 -6.87 -33.95
N GLN A 315 21.74 -5.54 -34.14
CA GLN A 315 22.96 -4.74 -34.27
C GLN A 315 23.85 -4.76 -33.02
N LEU A 316 23.25 -4.97 -31.87
CA LEU A 316 23.95 -5.11 -30.58
C LEU A 316 24.28 -6.55 -30.20
N ASN A 317 24.08 -7.53 -31.07
CA ASN A 317 24.22 -8.96 -30.80
C ASN A 317 23.41 -9.44 -29.59
N LYS A 318 22.24 -8.83 -29.33
CA LYS A 318 21.32 -9.18 -28.25
C LYS A 318 20.08 -9.96 -28.68
N CYS A 319 19.94 -10.25 -29.98
CA CYS A 319 19.00 -11.20 -30.55
C CYS A 319 19.62 -11.84 -31.80
N PHE A 320 19.04 -12.93 -32.25
CA PHE A 320 19.62 -13.78 -33.30
C PHE A 320 19.10 -13.42 -34.72
N GLY A 321 18.49 -12.24 -34.89
CA GLY A 321 18.12 -11.72 -36.21
C GLY A 321 16.85 -12.31 -36.80
N ALA A 322 15.89 -12.79 -36.02
CA ALA A 322 14.62 -13.33 -36.49
C ALA A 322 13.86 -12.36 -37.44
N CYS A 323 13.95 -11.04 -37.24
CA CYS A 323 13.30 -10.06 -38.11
C CYS A 323 13.94 -9.90 -39.50
N VAL A 324 15.09 -10.52 -39.74
CA VAL A 324 15.80 -10.53 -41.02
C VAL A 324 16.12 -11.98 -41.47
N ASN A 325 15.38 -12.97 -40.95
CA ASN A 325 15.46 -14.38 -41.26
C ASN A 325 16.86 -15.01 -41.02
N GLN A 326 17.65 -14.46 -40.12
CA GLN A 326 18.94 -15.03 -39.71
C GLN A 326 18.79 -16.19 -38.71
N GLU A 327 17.69 -16.25 -38.02
CA GLU A 327 17.32 -17.31 -37.08
C GLU A 327 16.10 -18.09 -37.64
N SER A 328 16.03 -19.38 -37.38
CA SER A 328 14.85 -20.17 -37.79
C SER A 328 13.59 -19.73 -37.00
N ALA A 329 12.42 -19.76 -37.68
CA ALA A 329 11.15 -19.50 -37.03
C ALA A 329 10.87 -20.49 -35.88
N SER A 330 11.28 -21.76 -36.03
CA SER A 330 11.12 -22.79 -35.01
C SER A 330 11.83 -22.41 -33.71
N ASP A 331 13.12 -22.04 -33.78
CA ASP A 331 13.94 -21.74 -32.60
C ASP A 331 13.46 -20.45 -31.93
N TYR A 332 13.13 -19.43 -32.72
CA TYR A 332 12.56 -18.19 -32.22
C TYR A 332 11.23 -18.41 -31.47
N ASN A 333 10.32 -19.20 -32.10
CA ASN A 333 8.99 -19.48 -31.55
C ASN A 333 9.07 -20.25 -30.22
N LEU A 334 9.99 -21.20 -30.09
CA LEU A 334 10.23 -21.91 -28.82
C LEU A 334 10.61 -20.96 -27.69
N ARG A 335 11.42 -19.92 -27.98
CA ARG A 335 11.78 -18.90 -26.97
C ARG A 335 10.61 -17.99 -26.64
N VAL A 336 9.80 -17.62 -27.65
CA VAL A 336 8.57 -16.84 -27.40
C VAL A 336 7.62 -17.63 -26.51
N ASP A 337 7.36 -18.89 -26.80
CA ASP A 337 6.47 -19.76 -26.02
C ASP A 337 6.98 -19.91 -24.57
N SER A 338 8.27 -20.12 -24.42
CA SER A 338 8.90 -20.18 -23.10
C SER A 338 8.76 -18.86 -22.32
N ALA A 339 8.93 -17.73 -23.00
CA ALA A 339 8.83 -16.41 -22.41
C ALA A 339 7.41 -16.09 -21.92
N VAL A 340 6.39 -16.38 -22.74
CA VAL A 340 5.00 -16.02 -22.39
C VAL A 340 4.35 -17.01 -21.43
N ARG A 341 4.86 -18.24 -21.32
CA ARG A 341 4.29 -19.31 -20.46
C ARG A 341 4.13 -18.86 -19.02
N LYS A 342 5.05 -18.09 -18.48
CA LYS A 342 4.96 -17.58 -17.09
C LYS A 342 3.82 -16.59 -16.86
N TYR A 343 3.22 -16.07 -17.92
CA TYR A 343 2.05 -15.19 -17.88
C TYR A 343 0.76 -15.92 -18.29
N GLN A 344 0.82 -17.25 -18.43
CA GLN A 344 -0.38 -18.03 -18.71
C GLN A 344 -1.42 -17.80 -17.63
N ARG A 345 -2.65 -17.49 -18.03
CA ARG A 345 -3.75 -17.29 -17.08
C ARG A 345 -4.19 -18.64 -16.54
N HIS A 346 -4.54 -18.65 -15.28
CA HIS A 346 -5.10 -19.85 -14.66
C HIS A 346 -6.55 -20.02 -15.11
N ILE A 347 -6.85 -21.18 -15.67
CA ILE A 347 -8.22 -21.60 -15.98
C ILE A 347 -8.92 -21.87 -14.64
N TRP A 348 -10.22 -21.60 -14.55
CA TRP A 348 -11.01 -21.94 -13.38
C TRP A 348 -11.01 -23.46 -13.20
N PRO A 349 -10.50 -24.00 -12.08
CA PRO A 349 -10.27 -25.44 -11.94
C PRO A 349 -11.50 -26.23 -11.47
N TYR A 350 -12.63 -25.56 -11.28
CA TYR A 350 -13.85 -26.19 -10.76
C TYR A 350 -14.94 -26.22 -11.82
N ALA A 351 -15.84 -27.22 -11.74
CA ALA A 351 -16.94 -27.39 -12.70
C ALA A 351 -18.02 -26.30 -12.60
N GLY A 352 -18.02 -25.50 -11.53
CA GLY A 352 -18.98 -24.44 -11.29
C GLY A 352 -18.53 -23.50 -10.17
N PRO A 353 -19.45 -22.74 -9.58
CA PRO A 353 -19.18 -21.93 -8.40
C PRO A 353 -18.68 -22.78 -7.22
N ILE A 354 -17.87 -22.19 -6.37
CA ILE A 354 -17.43 -22.78 -5.10
C ILE A 354 -17.77 -21.89 -3.94
N LEU A 355 -17.88 -22.49 -2.78
CA LEU A 355 -17.95 -21.81 -1.50
C LEU A 355 -16.64 -22.05 -0.74
N ILE A 356 -15.99 -20.98 -0.31
CA ILE A 356 -14.85 -21.08 0.61
C ILE A 356 -15.37 -20.87 2.01
N GLU A 357 -15.27 -21.90 2.84
CA GLU A 357 -15.47 -21.82 4.28
C GLU A 357 -14.17 -21.32 4.91
N GLU A 358 -14.24 -20.21 5.61
CA GLU A 358 -13.16 -19.64 6.40
C GLU A 358 -13.44 -19.89 7.88
N LYS A 359 -12.68 -20.81 8.47
CA LYS A 359 -12.86 -21.23 9.86
C LYS A 359 -12.26 -20.22 10.81
N SER A 360 -13.06 -19.80 11.79
CA SER A 360 -12.58 -19.02 12.91
C SER A 360 -11.76 -19.89 13.88
N THR A 361 -10.68 -19.33 14.39
CA THR A 361 -9.92 -19.93 15.51
C THR A 361 -10.51 -19.57 16.86
N ASP A 362 -11.42 -18.59 16.90
CA ASP A 362 -12.15 -18.16 18.09
C ASP A 362 -13.54 -18.79 18.09
N SER A 363 -13.84 -19.60 19.09
CA SER A 363 -15.11 -20.31 19.22
C SER A 363 -16.35 -19.40 19.33
N ASN A 364 -16.14 -18.14 19.67
CA ASN A 364 -17.20 -17.13 19.76
C ASN A 364 -17.48 -16.41 18.43
N ILE A 365 -16.70 -16.70 17.38
CA ILE A 365 -16.86 -16.07 16.06
C ILE A 365 -17.29 -17.15 15.06
N GLU A 366 -18.43 -16.94 14.42
CA GLU A 366 -18.93 -17.82 13.38
C GLU A 366 -17.98 -17.88 12.18
N ASN A 367 -17.97 -19.04 11.49
CA ASN A 367 -17.24 -19.19 10.24
C ASN A 367 -17.81 -18.26 9.17
N ALA A 368 -16.94 -17.75 8.29
CA ALA A 368 -17.39 -16.99 7.13
C ALA A 368 -17.41 -17.89 5.89
N TYR A 369 -18.35 -17.61 5.01
CA TYR A 369 -18.47 -18.31 3.73
C TYR A 369 -18.36 -17.30 2.59
N HIS A 370 -17.54 -17.63 1.56
CA HIS A 370 -17.28 -16.77 0.43
C HIS A 370 -17.67 -17.47 -0.87
N LEU A 371 -18.63 -16.91 -1.60
CA LEU A 371 -19.07 -17.42 -2.89
C LEU A 371 -18.19 -16.88 -4.01
N ILE A 372 -17.66 -17.79 -4.82
CA ILE A 372 -16.74 -17.49 -5.91
C ILE A 372 -17.16 -18.27 -7.16
N SER A 373 -17.14 -17.62 -8.31
CA SER A 373 -17.38 -18.23 -9.63
C SER A 373 -16.43 -17.64 -10.66
N ASP A 374 -15.77 -18.48 -11.46
CA ASP A 374 -14.94 -18.05 -12.60
C ASP A 374 -13.94 -16.94 -12.23
N TRP A 375 -13.24 -17.12 -11.14
CA TRP A 375 -12.29 -16.14 -10.57
C TRP A 375 -12.92 -14.79 -10.15
N LYS A 376 -14.24 -14.73 -10.05
CA LYS A 376 -14.98 -13.56 -9.56
C LYS A 376 -15.42 -13.80 -8.12
N TYR A 377 -15.25 -12.81 -7.28
CA TYR A 377 -15.79 -12.82 -5.92
C TYR A 377 -17.22 -12.30 -5.96
N ILE A 378 -18.18 -13.15 -5.66
CA ILE A 378 -19.60 -12.83 -5.71
C ILE A 378 -20.02 -12.14 -4.40
N GLY A 379 -19.65 -12.71 -3.26
CA GLY A 379 -19.98 -12.10 -1.97
C GLY A 379 -19.65 -13.00 -0.79
N GLN A 380 -19.81 -12.43 0.41
CA GLN A 380 -19.75 -13.15 1.67
C GLN A 380 -21.17 -13.55 2.08
N ILE A 381 -21.33 -14.79 2.47
CA ILE A 381 -22.56 -15.34 3.04
C ILE A 381 -22.42 -15.30 4.56
N LYS A 382 -23.33 -14.60 5.23
CA LYS A 382 -23.32 -14.39 6.68
C LYS A 382 -24.46 -15.07 7.42
N ASN A 383 -25.55 -15.33 6.71
CA ASN A 383 -26.77 -15.89 7.27
C ASN A 383 -27.54 -16.68 6.24
N GLU A 384 -28.61 -17.34 6.64
CA GLU A 384 -29.47 -18.12 5.74
C GLU A 384 -30.14 -17.26 4.64
N GLU A 385 -30.43 -16.00 4.92
CA GLU A 385 -31.02 -15.08 3.96
C GLU A 385 -30.07 -14.81 2.79
N ASP A 386 -28.77 -14.65 3.08
CA ASP A 386 -27.75 -14.53 2.04
C ASP A 386 -27.68 -15.79 1.16
N PHE A 387 -27.84 -16.99 1.72
CA PHE A 387 -27.94 -18.23 0.94
C PHE A 387 -29.10 -18.15 -0.06
N TYR A 388 -30.27 -17.73 0.38
CA TYR A 388 -31.44 -17.58 -0.50
C TYR A 388 -31.23 -16.47 -1.55
N ASN A 389 -30.66 -15.35 -1.17
CA ASN A 389 -30.38 -14.22 -2.06
C ASN A 389 -29.42 -14.61 -3.19
N PHE A 390 -28.43 -15.45 -2.91
CA PHE A 390 -27.55 -16.04 -3.92
C PHE A 390 -28.13 -17.30 -4.58
N GLY A 391 -29.34 -17.70 -4.22
CA GLY A 391 -30.02 -18.86 -4.79
C GLY A 391 -29.50 -20.21 -4.34
N LEU A 392 -28.81 -20.24 -3.24
CA LEU A 392 -28.32 -21.49 -2.64
C LEU A 392 -29.45 -22.12 -1.80
N SER A 393 -29.85 -23.35 -2.10
CA SER A 393 -30.84 -24.10 -1.30
C SER A 393 -30.18 -25.26 -0.56
N GLY A 394 -30.51 -25.46 0.71
CA GLY A 394 -30.13 -26.62 1.50
C GLY A 394 -29.43 -26.31 2.82
N SER A 395 -30.21 -26.17 3.89
CA SER A 395 -29.74 -25.88 5.25
C SER A 395 -29.17 -27.07 6.02
N SER A 396 -29.12 -28.28 5.46
CA SER A 396 -28.73 -29.47 6.21
C SER A 396 -27.89 -30.51 5.45
N CYS A 397 -27.34 -30.15 4.27
CA CYS A 397 -26.60 -31.12 3.46
C CYS A 397 -25.19 -30.63 3.13
N PRO A 398 -24.16 -31.50 3.18
CA PRO A 398 -22.79 -31.11 2.83
C PRO A 398 -22.59 -30.78 1.33
N ILE A 399 -23.63 -30.86 0.52
CA ILE A 399 -23.63 -30.51 -0.91
C ILE A 399 -24.62 -29.38 -1.12
N LEU A 400 -24.10 -28.15 -1.23
CA LEU A 400 -24.89 -26.99 -1.60
C LEU A 400 -25.31 -27.10 -3.07
N LYS A 401 -26.59 -26.86 -3.36
CA LYS A 401 -27.15 -26.91 -4.71
C LYS A 401 -27.55 -25.50 -5.17
N ILE A 402 -27.19 -25.13 -6.39
CA ILE A 402 -27.63 -23.88 -7.03
C ILE A 402 -28.50 -24.20 -8.23
N PRO A 403 -29.68 -23.62 -8.39
CA PRO A 403 -30.47 -23.70 -9.61
C PRO A 403 -29.73 -23.14 -10.81
N SER A 404 -29.90 -23.80 -11.98
CA SER A 404 -29.20 -23.44 -13.23
C SER A 404 -29.48 -22.01 -13.67
N GLU A 405 -30.70 -21.53 -13.49
CA GLU A 405 -31.13 -20.16 -13.81
C GLU A 405 -30.37 -19.08 -13.04
N LYS A 406 -29.98 -19.37 -11.78
CA LYS A 406 -29.25 -18.43 -10.95
C LYS A 406 -27.74 -18.47 -11.19
N ILE A 407 -27.19 -19.54 -11.77
CA ILE A 407 -25.78 -19.58 -12.17
C ILE A 407 -25.52 -18.57 -13.30
N SER A 408 -26.47 -18.37 -14.21
CA SER A 408 -26.34 -17.36 -15.26
C SER A 408 -26.29 -15.93 -14.70
N SER A 409 -27.02 -15.63 -13.64
CA SER A 409 -26.96 -14.31 -12.97
C SER A 409 -25.61 -14.04 -12.27
N LEU A 410 -24.85 -15.07 -11.90
CA LEU A 410 -23.50 -14.92 -11.37
C LEU A 410 -22.49 -14.45 -12.43
N GLN A 411 -22.81 -14.55 -13.72
CA GLN A 411 -21.98 -14.04 -14.81
C GLN A 411 -21.97 -12.52 -14.90
N ASP A 412 -22.97 -11.83 -14.36
CA ASP A 412 -23.09 -10.37 -14.38
C ASP A 412 -22.11 -9.67 -13.43
N PHE A 413 -21.45 -10.40 -12.51
CA PHE A 413 -20.44 -9.82 -11.64
C PHE A 413 -19.19 -9.43 -12.43
N GLU A 414 -18.74 -8.18 -12.22
CA GLU A 414 -17.54 -7.67 -12.88
C GLU A 414 -16.30 -8.44 -12.44
N PHE A 415 -15.46 -8.80 -13.40
CA PHE A 415 -14.13 -9.35 -13.12
C PHE A 415 -13.24 -8.28 -12.50
N ASP A 416 -12.54 -8.64 -11.43
CA ASP A 416 -11.62 -7.77 -10.72
C ASP A 416 -10.22 -8.38 -10.62
N LEU A 417 -9.23 -7.66 -11.15
CA LEU A 417 -7.85 -8.15 -11.23
C LEU A 417 -7.22 -8.39 -9.85
N ASP A 418 -7.53 -7.56 -8.86
CA ASP A 418 -6.97 -7.72 -7.52
C ASP A 418 -7.57 -8.95 -6.85
N THR A 419 -8.87 -9.10 -6.96
CA THR A 419 -9.60 -10.29 -6.51
C THR A 419 -9.07 -11.55 -7.18
N TYR A 420 -8.85 -11.53 -8.50
CA TYR A 420 -8.24 -12.64 -9.24
C TYR A 420 -6.88 -13.04 -8.66
N HIS A 421 -6.01 -12.07 -8.38
CA HIS A 421 -4.71 -12.37 -7.79
C HIS A 421 -4.80 -12.89 -6.34
N ILE A 422 -5.77 -12.37 -5.56
CA ILE A 422 -6.05 -12.88 -4.22
C ILE A 422 -6.49 -14.35 -4.32
N LEU A 423 -7.47 -14.66 -5.18
CA LEU A 423 -8.00 -16.00 -5.34
C LEU A 423 -6.93 -16.99 -5.83
N ILE A 424 -6.12 -16.62 -6.82
CA ILE A 424 -5.00 -17.47 -7.27
C ILE A 424 -4.07 -17.80 -6.11
N LYS A 425 -3.68 -16.78 -5.34
CA LYS A 425 -2.77 -16.97 -4.21
C LYS A 425 -3.29 -17.97 -3.19
N PHE A 426 -4.60 -17.94 -2.93
CA PHE A 426 -5.21 -18.79 -1.88
C PHE A 426 -5.70 -20.14 -2.41
N LEU A 427 -6.24 -20.20 -3.62
CA LEU A 427 -6.81 -21.44 -4.19
C LEU A 427 -5.75 -22.34 -4.85
N LEU A 428 -4.67 -21.76 -5.38
CA LEU A 428 -3.59 -22.52 -6.05
C LEU A 428 -2.32 -22.61 -5.19
N ALA A 429 -2.34 -22.14 -3.96
CA ALA A 429 -1.22 -22.34 -3.03
C ALA A 429 -1.04 -23.84 -2.76
N LYS A 430 0.22 -24.32 -2.94
CA LYS A 430 0.57 -25.74 -2.68
C LYS A 430 0.51 -26.12 -1.19
N ASN A 431 0.52 -25.14 -0.29
CA ASN A 431 0.42 -25.33 1.14
C ASN A 431 -1.03 -25.12 1.56
N GLU A 432 -1.61 -26.09 2.25
CA GLU A 432 -2.92 -25.95 2.90
C GLU A 432 -2.92 -24.72 3.79
N ILE A 433 -3.78 -23.76 3.44
CA ILE A 433 -4.04 -22.64 4.33
C ILE A 433 -4.98 -23.17 5.38
N ASN A 434 -4.47 -23.48 6.56
CA ASN A 434 -5.11 -24.25 7.63
C ASN A 434 -6.55 -23.82 8.01
N ASN A 435 -6.97 -22.62 7.57
CA ASN A 435 -8.28 -22.08 7.95
C ASN A 435 -9.28 -21.99 6.79
N LEU A 436 -8.91 -22.43 5.58
CA LEU A 436 -9.79 -22.37 4.41
C LEU A 436 -10.17 -23.78 3.95
N ARG A 437 -11.47 -24.01 3.77
CA ARG A 437 -12.00 -25.23 3.18
C ARG A 437 -12.83 -24.91 1.95
N ILE A 438 -12.54 -25.60 0.83
CA ILE A 438 -13.30 -25.42 -0.41
C ILE A 438 -14.46 -26.42 -0.40
N LEU A 439 -15.66 -25.88 -0.60
CA LEU A 439 -16.89 -26.64 -0.76
C LEU A 439 -17.37 -26.48 -2.20
N ASN A 440 -17.41 -27.60 -2.92
CA ASN A 440 -17.95 -27.60 -4.30
C ASN A 440 -19.47 -27.48 -4.26
N ILE A 441 -20.00 -26.65 -5.14
CA ILE A 441 -21.45 -26.49 -5.30
C ILE A 441 -21.87 -27.31 -6.52
N SER A 442 -22.74 -28.31 -6.30
CA SER A 442 -23.30 -29.12 -7.38
C SER A 442 -24.40 -28.34 -8.12
N LYS A 443 -24.38 -28.37 -9.46
CA LYS A 443 -25.53 -27.93 -10.24
C LYS A 443 -26.72 -28.85 -9.95
N VAL A 444 -27.88 -28.27 -9.66
CA VAL A 444 -29.14 -28.98 -9.78
C VAL A 444 -29.49 -28.99 -11.26
N LEU A 445 -29.44 -30.17 -11.88
CA LEU A 445 -30.06 -30.35 -13.16
C LEU A 445 -31.57 -30.33 -12.89
N ASP A 446 -32.27 -29.31 -13.38
CA ASP A 446 -33.71 -29.26 -13.36
C ASP A 446 -34.21 -30.43 -14.24
N ASN A 447 -34.62 -31.52 -13.61
CA ASN A 447 -35.39 -32.53 -14.29
C ASN A 447 -36.81 -31.97 -14.50
N HIS A 448 -36.95 -31.20 -15.57
CA HIS A 448 -38.27 -30.96 -16.14
C HIS A 448 -38.67 -32.19 -16.94
N HIS A 449 -39.52 -33.02 -16.34
CA HIS A 449 -40.43 -33.89 -17.05
C HIS A 449 -41.82 -33.24 -17.10
#